data_e013fe66eeeea513b62d63345e9f76a3
#
_entry.id   e013fe66eeeea513b62d63345e9f76a3
#
_cell.length_a   1.000
_cell.length_b   1.000
_cell.length_c   1.000
_cell.angle_alpha   90.00
_cell.angle_beta   90.00
_cell.angle_gamma   90.00
#
_symmetry.space_group_name_H-M   'P 1'
#
loop_
_entity.id
_entity.type
_entity.pdbx_description
1 polymer ?
#
loop_
_entity_poly.entity_id
_entity_poly.type
_entity_poly.pdbx_seq_one_letter_code
_entity_poly.pdbx_strand_id
1 'polypeptide(L)'
;MSRESSRLEDYLRRIHSLSRKNPVHAADLARDLGVSRATVCVFIKQLQEEDYVSVGEHHIITLTPKGAQIAENTCQRLDTVRRLLESLGVPGEIAARDALEIERGLSPQSYEAFHRFNDRNREKAWDLR
;
A
#
# COMPACT_ATOMS: atom_id res chain seq x y z
N MET A 1 -13.38 1.14 -7.73
CA MET A 1 -13.25 0.99 -6.27
C MET A 1 -13.85 2.20 -5.56
N SER A 2 -14.50 2.00 -4.43
CA SER A 2 -15.07 3.09 -3.66
C SER A 2 -13.96 3.89 -2.96
N ARG A 3 -14.27 5.15 -2.59
CA ARG A 3 -13.36 5.98 -1.80
C ARG A 3 -12.98 5.32 -0.47
N GLU A 4 -13.92 4.60 0.13
CA GLU A 4 -13.72 3.89 1.39
C GLU A 4 -12.68 2.78 1.27
N SER A 5 -12.74 1.98 0.19
CA SER A 5 -11.75 0.93 -0.07
C SER A 5 -10.36 1.49 -0.27
N SER A 6 -10.23 2.59 -1.02
CA SER A 6 -8.94 3.27 -1.23
C SER A 6 -8.37 3.83 0.07
N ARG A 7 -9.23 4.41 0.90
CA ARG A 7 -8.83 4.97 2.20
C ARG A 7 -8.36 3.87 3.15
N LEU A 8 -9.09 2.76 3.19
CA LEU A 8 -8.72 1.57 3.98
C LEU A 8 -7.34 1.08 3.56
N GLU A 9 -7.14 0.87 2.27
CA GLU A 9 -5.87 0.39 1.73
C GLU A 9 -4.72 1.35 2.03
N ASP A 10 -4.93 2.65 1.89
CA ASP A 10 -3.92 3.66 2.19
C ASP A 10 -3.48 3.60 3.65
N TYR A 11 -4.43 3.54 4.59
CA TYR A 11 -4.11 3.45 6.01
C TYR A 11 -3.34 2.19 6.34
N LEU A 12 -3.81 1.03 5.87
CA LEU A 12 -3.16 -0.25 6.16
C LEU A 12 -1.76 -0.31 5.56
N ARG A 13 -1.58 0.18 4.35
CA ARG A 13 -0.28 0.25 3.69
C ARG A 13 0.69 1.15 4.46
N ARG A 14 0.22 2.31 4.93
CA ARG A 14 1.05 3.25 5.69
C ARG A 14 1.45 2.67 7.04
N ILE A 15 0.52 2.03 7.74
CA ILE A 15 0.82 1.34 9.00
C ILE A 15 1.89 0.28 8.76
N HIS A 16 1.72 -0.52 7.72
CA HIS A 16 2.68 -1.57 7.35
C HIS A 16 4.08 -0.99 7.12
N SER A 17 4.16 0.07 6.35
CA SER A 17 5.43 0.73 6.01
C SER A 17 6.11 1.34 7.24
N LEU A 18 5.36 2.08 8.06
CA LEU A 18 5.90 2.76 9.25
C LEU A 18 6.32 1.76 10.33
N SER A 19 5.56 0.67 10.49
CA SER A 19 5.81 -0.33 11.54
C SER A 19 7.12 -1.08 11.36
N ARG A 20 7.69 -1.06 10.16
CA ARG A 20 8.98 -1.70 9.89
C ARG A 20 10.14 -1.02 10.62
N LYS A 21 10.00 0.27 10.91
CA LYS A 21 11.08 1.08 11.52
C LYS A 21 10.84 1.38 12.97
N ASN A 22 9.61 1.71 13.34
CA ASN A 22 9.26 2.14 14.70
C ASN A 22 7.82 1.75 15.03
N PRO A 23 7.47 1.65 16.33
CA PRO A 23 6.07 1.53 16.72
C PRO A 23 5.25 2.70 16.17
N VAL A 24 4.03 2.41 15.70
CA VAL A 24 3.18 3.39 15.02
C VAL A 24 2.14 3.95 15.99
N HIS A 25 2.06 5.26 16.05
CA HIS A 25 1.05 6.00 16.83
C HIS A 25 0.18 6.83 15.88
N ALA A 26 -0.98 7.26 16.36
CA ALA A 26 -1.89 8.09 15.58
C ALA A 26 -1.20 9.37 15.04
N ALA A 27 -0.32 9.97 15.83
CA ALA A 27 0.43 11.17 15.41
C ALA A 27 1.32 10.90 14.21
N ASP A 28 1.93 9.71 14.16
CA ASP A 28 2.79 9.31 13.03
C ASP A 28 1.98 9.19 11.72
N LEU A 29 0.81 8.57 11.81
CA LEU A 29 -0.09 8.44 10.67
C LEU A 29 -0.63 9.79 10.21
N ALA A 30 -1.00 10.65 11.16
CA ALA A 30 -1.51 12.00 10.85
C ALA A 30 -0.47 12.79 10.06
N ARG A 31 0.78 12.74 10.48
CA ARG A 31 1.90 13.42 9.81
C ARG A 31 2.12 12.83 8.42
N ASP A 32 2.15 11.51 8.32
CA ASP A 32 2.43 10.81 7.06
C ASP A 32 1.31 11.01 6.02
N LEU A 33 0.05 11.02 6.47
CA LEU A 33 -1.11 11.18 5.60
C LEU A 33 -1.50 12.64 5.34
N GLY A 34 -0.93 13.57 6.10
CA GLY A 34 -1.26 14.99 5.97
C GLY A 34 -2.67 15.33 6.45
N VAL A 35 -3.16 14.64 7.47
CA VAL A 35 -4.49 14.85 8.06
C VAL A 35 -4.37 15.11 9.55
N SER A 36 -5.47 15.53 10.19
CA SER A 36 -5.47 15.78 11.62
C SER A 36 -5.39 14.48 12.42
N ARG A 37 -4.83 14.57 13.62
CA ARG A 37 -4.78 13.45 14.55
C ARG A 37 -6.19 12.95 14.90
N ALA A 38 -7.13 13.88 15.05
CA ALA A 38 -8.53 13.54 15.34
C ALA A 38 -9.14 12.68 14.22
N THR A 39 -8.88 13.04 12.96
CA THR A 39 -9.33 12.27 11.81
C THR A 39 -8.76 10.86 11.84
N VAL A 40 -7.47 10.72 12.13
CA VAL A 40 -6.82 9.41 12.25
C VAL A 40 -7.46 8.58 13.37
N CYS A 41 -7.66 9.17 14.54
CA CYS A 41 -8.23 8.45 15.68
C CYS A 41 -9.62 7.89 15.38
N VAL A 42 -10.46 8.66 14.70
CA VAL A 42 -11.81 8.22 14.32
C VAL A 42 -11.70 7.02 13.36
N PHE A 43 -10.85 7.11 12.35
CA PHE A 43 -10.74 6.04 11.35
C PHE A 43 -10.06 4.79 11.93
N ILE A 44 -9.05 4.95 12.78
CA ILE A 44 -8.40 3.82 13.46
C ILE A 44 -9.41 3.06 14.31
N LYS A 45 -10.32 3.77 14.99
CA LYS A 45 -11.38 3.12 15.78
C LYS A 45 -12.27 2.25 14.88
N GLN A 46 -12.64 2.75 13.69
CA GLN A 46 -13.40 1.96 12.72
C GLN A 46 -12.63 0.73 12.25
N LEU A 47 -11.35 0.89 11.96
CA LEU A 47 -10.50 -0.23 11.53
C LEU A 47 -10.34 -1.26 12.64
N GLN A 48 -10.31 -0.83 13.90
CA GLN A 48 -10.24 -1.72 15.05
C GLN A 48 -11.54 -2.52 15.19
N GLU A 49 -12.69 -1.88 15.04
CA GLU A 49 -14.00 -2.51 15.09
C GLU A 49 -14.15 -3.56 13.99
N GLU A 50 -13.58 -3.32 12.83
CA GLU A 50 -13.61 -4.25 11.69
C GLU A 50 -12.45 -5.25 11.67
N ASP A 51 -11.67 -5.29 12.74
CA ASP A 51 -10.56 -6.23 12.95
C ASP A 51 -9.41 -6.13 11.94
N TYR A 52 -9.16 -4.93 11.44
CA TYR A 52 -7.99 -4.69 10.58
C TYR A 52 -6.76 -4.26 11.36
N VAL A 53 -6.96 -3.60 12.49
CA VAL A 53 -5.87 -3.15 13.36
C VAL A 53 -6.18 -3.47 14.81
N SER A 54 -5.13 -3.49 15.61
CA SER A 54 -5.18 -3.63 17.06
C SER A 54 -4.45 -2.45 17.67
N VAL A 55 -4.99 -1.90 18.76
CA VAL A 55 -4.33 -0.82 19.52
C VAL A 55 -4.00 -1.38 20.89
N GLY A 56 -2.71 -1.54 21.15
CA GLY A 56 -2.20 -2.13 22.39
C GLY A 56 -1.73 -1.09 23.39
N GLU A 57 -0.81 -1.51 24.26
CA GLU A 57 -0.21 -0.65 25.27
C GLU A 57 0.48 0.55 24.62
N HIS A 58 0.46 1.69 25.33
CA HIS A 58 1.05 2.94 24.85
C HIS A 58 0.45 3.42 23.53
N HIS A 59 -0.79 2.99 23.22
CA HIS A 59 -1.52 3.38 22.01
C HIS A 59 -0.79 3.00 20.72
N ILE A 60 -0.01 1.91 20.74
CA ILE A 60 0.70 1.41 19.56
C ILE A 60 -0.31 0.70 18.65
N ILE A 61 -0.33 1.13 17.39
CA ILE A 61 -1.21 0.59 16.35
C ILE A 61 -0.46 -0.51 15.59
N THR A 62 -1.05 -1.70 15.55
CA THR A 62 -0.49 -2.84 14.80
C THR A 62 -1.53 -3.41 13.87
N LEU A 63 -1.08 -4.01 12.76
CA LEU A 63 -1.98 -4.70 11.84
C LEU A 63 -2.33 -6.08 12.39
N THR A 64 -3.60 -6.46 12.28
CA THR A 64 -4.00 -7.85 12.47
C THR A 64 -3.55 -8.65 11.23
N PRO A 65 -3.59 -10.01 11.28
CA PRO A 65 -3.31 -10.80 10.08
C PRO A 65 -4.20 -10.41 8.88
N LYS A 66 -5.46 -10.08 9.13
CA LYS A 66 -6.40 -9.60 8.10
C LYS A 66 -5.95 -8.29 7.49
N GLY A 67 -5.56 -7.32 8.33
CA GLY A 67 -5.06 -6.03 7.88
C GLY A 67 -3.72 -6.14 7.15
N ALA A 68 -2.82 -6.97 7.66
CA ALA A 68 -1.52 -7.20 7.04
C ALA A 68 -1.65 -7.80 5.64
N GLN A 69 -2.59 -8.71 5.44
CA GLN A 69 -2.83 -9.33 4.13
C GLN A 69 -3.25 -8.28 3.10
N ILE A 70 -4.15 -7.38 3.47
CA ILE A 70 -4.59 -6.30 2.58
C ILE A 70 -3.43 -5.35 2.26
N ALA A 71 -2.64 -4.98 3.27
CA ALA A 71 -1.48 -4.10 3.08
C ALA A 71 -0.46 -4.72 2.12
N GLU A 72 -0.16 -6.01 2.29
CA GLU A 72 0.78 -6.73 1.43
C GLU A 72 0.28 -6.82 -0.01
N ASN A 73 -1.02 -7.14 -0.20
CA ASN A 73 -1.62 -7.20 -1.53
C ASN A 73 -1.53 -5.84 -2.23
N THR A 74 -1.83 -4.76 -1.51
CA THR A 74 -1.74 -3.41 -2.07
C THR A 74 -0.30 -3.07 -2.45
N CYS A 75 0.66 -3.39 -1.60
CA CYS A 75 2.08 -3.16 -1.88
C CYS A 75 2.54 -3.94 -3.12
N GLN A 76 2.11 -5.18 -3.28
CA GLN A 76 2.45 -5.99 -4.46
C GLN A 76 1.89 -5.37 -5.74
N ARG A 77 0.66 -4.89 -5.71
CA ARG A 77 0.05 -4.24 -6.88
C ARG A 77 0.76 -2.94 -7.23
N LEU A 78 1.09 -2.13 -6.23
CA LEU A 78 1.85 -0.90 -6.45
C LEU A 78 3.23 -1.21 -7.04
N ASP A 79 3.91 -2.21 -6.51
CA ASP A 79 5.23 -2.60 -7.00
C ASP A 79 5.17 -3.08 -8.45
N THR A 80 4.15 -3.84 -8.81
CA THR A 80 3.94 -4.32 -10.18
C THR A 80 3.79 -3.16 -11.16
N VAL A 81 2.95 -2.18 -10.83
CA VAL A 81 2.73 -1.00 -11.69
C VAL A 81 4.00 -0.16 -11.78
N ARG A 82 4.68 0.07 -10.64
CA ARG A 82 5.92 0.83 -10.62
C ARG A 82 6.98 0.18 -11.52
N ARG A 83 7.16 -1.13 -11.41
CA ARG A 83 8.15 -1.86 -12.22
C ARG A 83 7.83 -1.79 -13.70
N LEU A 84 6.56 -1.88 -14.06
CA LEU A 84 6.15 -1.72 -15.46
C LEU A 84 6.55 -0.35 -15.98
N LEU A 85 6.23 0.71 -15.25
CA LEU A 85 6.57 2.08 -15.65
C LEU A 85 8.09 2.27 -15.77
N GLU A 86 8.86 1.74 -14.82
CA GLU A 86 10.31 1.82 -14.85
C GLU A 86 10.88 1.07 -16.07
N SER A 87 10.31 -0.07 -16.42
CA SER A 87 10.74 -0.83 -17.61
C SER A 87 10.47 -0.06 -18.90
N LEU A 88 9.51 0.85 -18.89
CA LEU A 88 9.19 1.72 -20.03
C LEU A 88 10.02 3.02 -20.02
N GLY A 89 10.92 3.18 -19.07
CA GLY A 89 11.81 4.33 -19.00
C GLY A 89 11.36 5.46 -18.09
N VAL A 90 10.30 5.25 -17.29
CA VAL A 90 9.84 6.26 -16.35
C VAL A 90 10.76 6.28 -15.12
N PRO A 91 11.27 7.45 -14.70
CA PRO A 91 12.11 7.53 -13.51
C PRO A 91 11.40 7.00 -12.26
N GLY A 92 12.15 6.36 -11.37
CA GLY A 92 11.61 5.66 -10.20
C GLY A 92 10.69 6.50 -9.31
N GLU A 93 11.03 7.76 -9.05
CA GLU A 93 10.22 8.67 -8.24
C GLU A 93 8.85 8.96 -8.88
N ILE A 94 8.86 9.17 -10.18
CA ILE A 94 7.63 9.43 -10.95
C ILE A 94 6.81 8.14 -11.03
N ALA A 95 7.46 7.02 -11.31
CA ALA A 95 6.81 5.72 -11.40
C ALA A 95 6.11 5.35 -10.07
N ALA A 96 6.76 5.59 -8.95
CA ALA A 96 6.19 5.32 -7.63
C ALA A 96 4.94 6.17 -7.37
N ARG A 97 5.00 7.45 -7.72
CA ARG A 97 3.88 8.37 -7.56
C ARG A 97 2.70 8.00 -8.46
N ASP A 98 2.99 7.75 -9.74
CA ASP A 98 1.95 7.43 -10.72
C ASP A 98 1.32 6.07 -10.44
N ALA A 99 2.10 5.12 -9.90
CA ALA A 99 1.58 3.81 -9.53
C ALA A 99 0.44 3.90 -8.50
N LEU A 100 0.51 4.86 -7.57
CA LEU A 100 -0.56 5.08 -6.59
C LEU A 100 -1.89 5.41 -7.27
N GLU A 101 -1.86 6.26 -8.29
CA GLU A 101 -3.06 6.65 -9.03
C GLU A 101 -3.56 5.53 -9.94
N ILE A 102 -2.65 4.87 -10.63
CA ILE A 102 -3.00 3.79 -11.56
C ILE A 102 -3.60 2.60 -10.82
N GLU A 103 -2.99 2.19 -9.69
CA GLU A 103 -3.46 1.05 -8.91
C GLU A 103 -4.90 1.21 -8.45
N ARG A 104 -5.31 2.41 -8.08
CA ARG A 104 -6.67 2.69 -7.63
C ARG A 104 -7.73 2.37 -8.66
N GLY A 105 -7.41 2.55 -9.94
CA GLY A 105 -8.35 2.29 -11.03
C GLY A 105 -8.11 0.99 -11.76
N LEU A 106 -7.14 0.20 -11.33
CA LEU A 106 -6.70 -0.99 -12.05
C LEU A 106 -7.58 -2.19 -11.72
N SER A 107 -8.16 -2.82 -12.76
CA SER A 107 -8.93 -4.04 -12.57
C SER A 107 -8.01 -5.22 -12.23
N PRO A 108 -8.55 -6.29 -11.60
CA PRO A 108 -7.77 -7.51 -11.37
C PRO A 108 -7.20 -8.10 -12.66
N GLN A 109 -7.94 -8.02 -13.77
CA GLN A 109 -7.51 -8.52 -15.06
C GLN A 109 -6.32 -7.77 -15.62
N SER A 110 -6.34 -6.43 -15.53
CA SER A 110 -5.22 -5.60 -15.98
C SER A 110 -4.00 -5.77 -15.09
N TYR A 111 -4.20 -5.88 -13.78
CA TYR A 111 -3.12 -6.16 -12.83
C TYR A 111 -2.41 -7.47 -13.20
N GLU A 112 -3.19 -8.53 -13.42
CA GLU A 112 -2.65 -9.84 -13.78
C GLU A 112 -1.85 -9.79 -15.09
N ALA A 113 -2.34 -9.04 -16.07
CA ALA A 113 -1.62 -8.84 -17.32
C ALA A 113 -0.29 -8.11 -17.11
N PHE A 114 -0.27 -7.08 -16.28
CA PHE A 114 0.95 -6.34 -15.95
C PHE A 114 1.95 -7.23 -15.22
N HIS A 115 1.47 -8.03 -14.30
CA HIS A 115 2.31 -8.95 -13.52
C HIS A 115 2.97 -9.97 -14.44
N ARG A 116 2.21 -10.60 -15.36
CA ARG A 116 2.76 -11.54 -16.33
C ARG A 116 3.77 -10.89 -17.28
N PHE A 117 3.49 -9.67 -17.70
CA PHE A 117 4.42 -8.92 -18.55
C PHE A 117 5.76 -8.67 -17.86
N ASN A 118 5.71 -8.26 -16.58
CA ASN A 118 6.91 -8.04 -15.79
C ASN A 118 7.73 -9.33 -15.63
N ASP A 119 7.08 -10.45 -15.39
CA ASP A 119 7.74 -11.75 -15.25
C ASP A 119 8.44 -12.16 -16.55
N ARG A 120 7.77 -11.98 -17.69
CA ARG A 120 8.37 -12.28 -19.01
C ARG A 120 9.58 -11.39 -19.31
N ASN A 121 9.50 -10.12 -18.96
CA ASN A 121 10.63 -9.21 -19.14
C ASN A 121 11.82 -9.57 -18.25
N ARG A 122 11.54 -10.04 -17.05
CA ARG A 122 12.58 -10.50 -16.13
C ARG A 122 13.31 -11.74 -16.70
N GLU A 123 12.56 -12.68 -17.26
CA GLU A 123 13.11 -13.87 -17.92
C GLU A 123 13.96 -13.49 -19.13
N LYS A 124 13.47 -12.58 -19.98
CA LYS A 124 14.23 -12.10 -21.15
C LYS A 124 15.53 -11.40 -20.77
N ALA A 125 15.53 -10.63 -19.67
CA ALA A 125 16.73 -9.98 -19.18
C ALA A 125 17.79 -11.00 -18.73
N TRP A 126 17.37 -12.16 -18.21
CA TRP A 126 18.26 -13.26 -17.87
C TRP A 126 18.82 -13.93 -19.11
N ASP A 127 18.00 -14.14 -20.13
CA ASP A 127 18.39 -14.80 -21.38
C ASP A 127 19.40 -14.00 -22.19
N LEU A 128 19.42 -12.67 -22.02
CA LEU A 128 20.34 -11.76 -22.70
C LEU A 128 21.71 -11.66 -22.02
N ARG A 129 21.90 -12.31 -20.88
CA ARG A 129 23.17 -12.41 -20.19
C ARG A 129 23.89 -13.71 -20.55
#